data_c65ad570e12697dcc83799f07598ce15
#
_entry.id   c65ad570e12697dcc83799f07598ce15
#
_cell.length_a   1.000
_cell.length_b   1.000
_cell.length_c   1.000
_cell.angle_alpha   90.00
_cell.angle_beta   90.00
_cell.angle_gamma   90.00
#
_symmetry.space_group_name_H-M   'P 1'
#
loop_
_entity.id
_entity.type
_entity.pdbx_description
1 polymer ?
#
loop_
_entity_poly.entity_id
_entity_poly.type
_entity_poly.pdbx_seq_one_letter_code
_entity_poly.pdbx_strand_id
1 'polypeptide(L)'
;MKSEKLFVFACHKVKRSNIKFQIMKTICLYFEIHQITHLKRYRFFDIGTDHYYYDDYENERSISEIAEKSYMPALNALLEMIHQSNKYFKVAFSLSGVGMEQLEMHAPQVLEKLQELNATGCVEFLAEPYSHGLASLVNEDSFAKEVKRQASKIKEYFGKEPTVLRNSSLIYSDDIGLQASQMGFEGMLTEGAKHVLGWKSPHYIYHCPIAPNLKLLLRDIRLSDDISLRFNNSSWDGYPLFADTYINEIAALPQEEQIINIFMELSALGIAQPLSSNILEFFKALPECARQKGITFSTPSEICKKMKSVGELNVPDILSWVDEERDVSPWLGNQMQREAFNKLYSVADRVRIANDPRINQDWDYLQASNNFRFMTTKPSNVGLDRGIYSSPFDAFTNYMNILGDFLNRVNSLHPEMDNEQLDNYMTSVTNMEEEIEMKDKEITRLQAKLDKIEKEVEKLREAQKPAKAATKKAATKKAPAKTAAKPAAKKTTDK
;
A
#
# COMPACT_ATOMS: atom_id res chain seq x y z
N MET A 1 69.58 27.80 -49.18
CA MET A 1 69.93 26.99 -48.00
C MET A 1 68.89 27.17 -46.96
N LYS A 2 68.39 26.03 -46.49
CA LYS A 2 67.43 25.81 -45.39
C LYS A 2 65.97 26.24 -45.60
N SER A 3 65.16 25.23 -45.92
CA SER A 3 63.71 25.19 -45.89
C SER A 3 63.23 25.08 -44.43
N GLU A 4 62.26 25.90 -44.06
CA GLU A 4 61.44 25.67 -42.88
C GLU A 4 60.04 25.25 -43.28
N LYS A 5 59.70 23.99 -42.97
CA LYS A 5 58.38 23.42 -43.16
C LYS A 5 57.46 23.91 -42.02
N LEU A 6 56.47 24.69 -42.39
CA LEU A 6 55.37 25.09 -41.51
C LEU A 6 54.38 23.91 -41.36
N PHE A 7 54.31 23.30 -40.17
CA PHE A 7 53.27 22.35 -39.81
C PHE A 7 52.01 23.07 -39.39
N VAL A 8 50.98 23.04 -40.21
CA VAL A 8 49.68 23.54 -39.91
C VAL A 8 48.92 22.42 -39.16
N PHE A 9 48.71 22.60 -37.84
CA PHE A 9 47.83 21.77 -37.05
C PHE A 9 46.38 22.17 -37.34
N ALA A 10 45.67 21.33 -38.09
CA ALA A 10 44.24 21.40 -38.24
C ALA A 10 43.50 20.99 -36.96
N CYS A 11 43.10 21.94 -36.17
CA CYS A 11 42.28 21.71 -34.98
C CYS A 11 40.86 21.32 -35.40
N HIS A 12 40.56 20.03 -35.46
CA HIS A 12 39.21 19.53 -35.63
C HIS A 12 38.37 19.90 -34.38
N LYS A 13 37.56 20.95 -34.52
CA LYS A 13 36.48 21.22 -33.56
C LYS A 13 35.49 20.08 -33.59
N VAL A 14 35.63 19.13 -32.67
CA VAL A 14 34.57 18.18 -32.35
C VAL A 14 33.43 19.00 -31.77
N LYS A 15 32.38 19.18 -32.53
CA LYS A 15 31.10 19.66 -32.04
C LYS A 15 30.63 18.66 -30.99
N ARG A 16 30.85 18.99 -29.70
CA ARG A 16 30.10 18.34 -28.64
C ARG A 16 28.62 18.66 -28.89
N SER A 17 27.89 17.71 -29.44
CA SER A 17 26.43 17.75 -29.43
C SER A 17 26.05 17.69 -27.94
N ASN A 18 25.61 18.82 -27.41
CA ASN A 18 24.88 18.86 -26.14
C ASN A 18 23.58 18.06 -26.36
N ILE A 19 23.63 16.76 -26.22
CA ILE A 19 22.47 15.95 -25.93
C ILE A 19 22.08 16.36 -24.53
N LYS A 20 21.24 17.39 -24.40
CA LYS A 20 20.48 17.61 -23.18
C LYS A 20 19.64 16.35 -23.02
N PHE A 21 20.05 15.48 -22.11
CA PHE A 21 19.14 14.47 -21.58
C PHE A 21 17.94 15.23 -21.04
N GLN A 22 16.85 15.18 -21.79
CA GLN A 22 15.60 15.76 -21.34
C GLN A 22 15.15 14.89 -20.17
N ILE A 23 15.31 15.40 -18.96
CA ILE A 23 14.84 14.74 -17.75
C ILE A 23 13.32 14.66 -17.87
N MET A 24 12.79 13.46 -17.98
CA MET A 24 11.34 13.23 -18.10
C MET A 24 10.72 13.26 -16.71
N LYS A 25 9.67 14.06 -16.54
CA LYS A 25 8.86 14.05 -15.33
C LYS A 25 8.11 12.73 -15.18
N THR A 26 7.92 12.32 -13.95
CA THR A 26 7.24 11.07 -13.62
C THR A 26 6.17 11.31 -12.56
N ILE A 27 4.95 10.91 -12.83
CA ILE A 27 3.86 10.89 -11.85
C ILE A 27 3.90 9.54 -11.14
N CYS A 28 3.90 9.60 -9.81
CA CYS A 28 3.70 8.48 -8.91
C CYS A 28 2.32 8.63 -8.26
N LEU A 29 1.35 7.90 -8.77
CA LEU A 29 -0.03 7.92 -8.24
C LEU A 29 -0.23 6.72 -7.34
N TYR A 30 -0.71 6.97 -6.12
CA TYR A 30 -1.04 5.91 -5.17
C TYR A 30 -2.28 6.22 -4.36
N PHE A 31 -3.03 5.16 -4.08
CA PHE A 31 -4.29 5.21 -3.36
C PHE A 31 -4.21 4.41 -2.07
N GLU A 32 -4.94 4.88 -1.07
CA GLU A 32 -5.21 4.15 0.16
C GLU A 32 -6.59 3.50 0.09
N ILE A 33 -6.64 2.24 0.52
CA ILE A 33 -7.88 1.50 0.77
C ILE A 33 -7.85 1.04 2.21
N HIS A 34 -8.62 1.70 3.05
CA HIS A 34 -8.79 1.36 4.45
C HIS A 34 -10.25 1.54 4.87
N GLN A 35 -10.76 0.55 5.61
CA GLN A 35 -12.05 0.63 6.26
C GLN A 35 -11.90 0.09 7.67
N ILE A 36 -12.47 0.82 8.62
CA ILE A 36 -12.45 0.42 10.01
C ILE A 36 -13.52 -0.64 10.29
N THR A 37 -13.36 -1.36 11.38
CA THR A 37 -14.44 -2.12 11.99
C THR A 37 -15.21 -1.20 12.93
N HIS A 38 -16.46 -0.91 12.61
CA HIS A 38 -17.32 -0.05 13.40
C HIS A 38 -17.65 -0.69 14.74
N LEU A 39 -17.45 0.10 15.81
CA LEU A 39 -17.80 -0.30 17.17
C LEU A 39 -19.27 0.00 17.44
N LYS A 40 -19.96 -0.93 18.09
CA LYS A 40 -21.36 -0.71 18.53
C LYS A 40 -21.45 0.21 19.73
N ARG A 41 -22.62 0.67 20.04
CA ARG A 41 -22.90 1.33 21.33
C ARG A 41 -22.68 0.35 22.46
N TYR A 42 -21.74 0.70 23.38
CA TYR A 42 -21.33 -0.13 24.50
C TYR A 42 -21.40 0.68 25.80
N ARG A 43 -22.19 0.21 26.73
CA ARG A 43 -22.48 0.94 27.96
C ARG A 43 -21.62 0.41 29.11
N PHE A 44 -21.48 1.19 30.15
CA PHE A 44 -20.78 0.79 31.37
C PHE A 44 -21.30 -0.54 31.95
N PHE A 45 -22.60 -0.79 31.89
CA PHE A 45 -23.21 -2.04 32.41
C PHE A 45 -23.00 -3.26 31.53
N ASP A 46 -22.48 -3.07 30.34
CA ASP A 46 -22.17 -4.18 29.41
C ASP A 46 -20.78 -4.77 29.74
N ILE A 47 -19.93 -4.06 30.51
CA ILE A 47 -18.60 -4.50 30.94
C ILE A 47 -18.70 -5.77 31.78
N GLY A 48 -17.93 -6.82 31.38
CA GLY A 48 -17.90 -8.13 32.02
C GLY A 48 -19.06 -9.05 31.68
N THR A 49 -20.02 -8.60 30.86
CA THR A 49 -21.18 -9.40 30.46
C THR A 49 -21.30 -9.57 28.93
N ASP A 50 -20.81 -8.63 28.15
CA ASP A 50 -20.82 -8.67 26.70
C ASP A 50 -19.41 -8.39 26.17
N HIS A 51 -18.83 -9.39 25.49
CA HIS A 51 -17.46 -9.35 24.96
C HIS A 51 -17.43 -9.17 23.44
N TYR A 52 -18.55 -8.79 22.84
CA TYR A 52 -18.65 -8.49 21.42
C TYR A 52 -18.81 -6.99 21.22
N TYR A 53 -17.90 -6.32 20.50
CA TYR A 53 -17.79 -4.86 20.46
C TYR A 53 -18.28 -4.24 19.16
N TYR A 54 -18.66 -5.03 18.16
CA TYR A 54 -18.81 -4.57 16.79
C TYR A 54 -20.25 -4.39 16.36
N ASP A 55 -20.45 -3.45 15.41
CA ASP A 55 -21.73 -3.22 14.73
C ASP A 55 -21.68 -3.88 13.35
N ASP A 56 -22.10 -5.15 13.28
CA ASP A 56 -22.04 -5.94 12.05
C ASP A 56 -22.91 -5.35 10.94
N TYR A 57 -24.06 -4.78 11.28
CA TYR A 57 -24.93 -4.14 10.30
C TYR A 57 -24.27 -2.92 9.66
N GLU A 58 -23.66 -2.08 10.48
CA GLU A 58 -22.96 -0.88 9.99
C GLU A 58 -21.70 -1.25 9.20
N ASN A 59 -20.98 -2.30 9.60
CA ASN A 59 -19.83 -2.83 8.88
C ASN A 59 -20.24 -3.31 7.48
N GLU A 60 -21.26 -4.17 7.37
CA GLU A 60 -21.78 -4.67 6.10
C GLU A 60 -22.29 -3.51 5.22
N ARG A 61 -23.08 -2.60 5.80
CA ARG A 61 -23.67 -1.47 5.09
C ARG A 61 -22.59 -0.54 4.52
N SER A 62 -21.64 -0.11 5.36
CA SER A 62 -20.62 0.86 4.96
C SER A 62 -19.66 0.30 3.91
N ILE A 63 -19.24 -0.96 4.05
CA ILE A 63 -18.37 -1.63 3.08
C ILE A 63 -19.09 -1.84 1.75
N SER A 64 -20.35 -2.29 1.79
CA SER A 64 -21.14 -2.49 0.56
C SER A 64 -21.37 -1.16 -0.18
N GLU A 65 -21.70 -0.12 0.57
CA GLU A 65 -21.94 1.21 0.00
C GLU A 65 -20.68 1.81 -0.63
N ILE A 66 -19.54 1.74 0.03
CA ILE A 66 -18.29 2.27 -0.52
C ILE A 66 -17.77 1.42 -1.69
N ALA A 67 -17.97 0.10 -1.65
CA ALA A 67 -17.64 -0.78 -2.76
C ALA A 67 -18.44 -0.42 -4.01
N GLU A 68 -19.75 -0.19 -3.88
CA GLU A 68 -20.62 0.16 -5.00
C GLU A 68 -20.38 1.57 -5.53
N LYS A 69 -20.30 2.57 -4.63
CA LYS A 69 -20.25 3.99 -5.02
C LYS A 69 -18.86 4.49 -5.39
N SER A 70 -17.80 3.82 -4.92
CA SER A 70 -16.43 4.28 -5.08
C SER A 70 -15.51 3.19 -5.63
N TYR A 71 -15.25 2.13 -4.86
CA TYR A 71 -14.15 1.21 -5.17
C TYR A 71 -14.33 0.52 -6.53
N MET A 72 -15.48 -0.09 -6.79
CA MET A 72 -15.70 -0.79 -8.06
C MET A 72 -15.68 0.14 -9.28
N PRO A 73 -16.37 1.31 -9.28
CA PRO A 73 -16.24 2.29 -10.36
C PRO A 73 -14.81 2.77 -10.58
N ALA A 74 -14.08 3.11 -9.51
CA ALA A 74 -12.71 3.59 -9.59
C ALA A 74 -11.74 2.52 -10.12
N LEU A 75 -11.78 1.30 -9.57
CA LEU A 75 -10.92 0.20 -10.00
C LEU A 75 -11.18 -0.22 -11.46
N ASN A 76 -12.45 -0.21 -11.88
CA ASN A 76 -12.79 -0.45 -13.29
C ASN A 76 -12.21 0.64 -14.21
N ALA A 77 -12.31 1.91 -13.82
CA ALA A 77 -11.72 3.00 -14.59
C ALA A 77 -10.19 2.89 -14.66
N LEU A 78 -9.52 2.55 -13.55
CA LEU A 78 -8.07 2.36 -13.51
C LEU A 78 -7.62 1.17 -14.39
N LEU A 79 -8.38 0.07 -14.40
CA LEU A 79 -8.12 -1.07 -15.27
C LEU A 79 -8.27 -0.67 -16.75
N GLU A 80 -9.32 0.06 -17.09
CA GLU A 80 -9.55 0.61 -18.42
C GLU A 80 -8.37 1.51 -18.85
N MET A 81 -7.90 2.39 -17.98
CA MET A 81 -6.74 3.27 -18.24
C MET A 81 -5.46 2.46 -18.53
N ILE A 82 -5.20 1.39 -17.80
CA ILE A 82 -4.05 0.51 -18.05
C ILE A 82 -4.15 -0.12 -19.44
N HIS A 83 -5.32 -0.65 -19.80
CA HIS A 83 -5.53 -1.29 -21.10
C HIS A 83 -5.44 -0.30 -22.26
N GLN A 84 -6.15 0.82 -22.18
CA GLN A 84 -6.18 1.84 -23.24
C GLN A 84 -4.83 2.53 -23.42
N SER A 85 -4.08 2.72 -22.35
CA SER A 85 -2.74 3.32 -22.42
C SER A 85 -1.64 2.36 -22.88
N ASN A 86 -1.96 1.09 -23.17
CA ASN A 86 -1.00 0.03 -23.47
C ASN A 86 0.08 -0.10 -22.40
N LYS A 87 -0.35 -0.21 -21.13
CA LYS A 87 0.52 -0.34 -19.95
C LYS A 87 1.43 0.88 -19.66
N TYR A 88 1.13 2.01 -20.25
CA TYR A 88 1.83 3.26 -19.96
C TYR A 88 1.45 3.82 -18.59
N PHE A 89 0.19 3.69 -18.21
CA PHE A 89 -0.32 4.08 -16.90
C PHE A 89 0.05 3.04 -15.86
N LYS A 90 0.54 3.52 -14.71
CA LYS A 90 0.90 2.71 -13.54
C LYS A 90 0.37 3.36 -12.29
N VAL A 91 0.05 2.54 -11.30
CA VAL A 91 -0.56 2.98 -10.03
C VAL A 91 -0.10 2.09 -8.89
N ALA A 92 -0.13 2.62 -7.65
CA ALA A 92 0.11 1.82 -6.46
C ALA A 92 -1.08 1.89 -5.50
N PHE A 93 -1.22 0.86 -4.66
CA PHE A 93 -2.24 0.78 -3.62
C PHE A 93 -1.62 0.43 -2.28
N SER A 94 -2.13 1.05 -1.23
CA SER A 94 -1.89 0.70 0.16
C SER A 94 -3.19 0.13 0.73
N LEU A 95 -3.15 -1.11 1.25
CA LEU A 95 -4.30 -1.79 1.82
C LEU A 95 -3.99 -2.23 3.25
N SER A 96 -4.75 -1.75 4.22
CA SER A 96 -4.62 -2.23 5.60
C SER A 96 -5.11 -3.67 5.75
N GLY A 97 -4.55 -4.41 6.71
CA GLY A 97 -4.97 -5.77 7.01
C GLY A 97 -6.44 -5.85 7.42
N VAL A 98 -6.84 -4.97 8.34
CA VAL A 98 -8.24 -4.84 8.76
C VAL A 98 -9.15 -4.48 7.59
N GLY A 99 -8.72 -3.56 6.70
CA GLY A 99 -9.48 -3.23 5.50
C GLY A 99 -9.64 -4.41 4.56
N MET A 100 -8.59 -5.24 4.39
CA MET A 100 -8.69 -6.48 3.61
C MET A 100 -9.68 -7.47 4.22
N GLU A 101 -9.67 -7.66 5.55
CA GLU A 101 -10.64 -8.51 6.24
C GLU A 101 -12.08 -8.05 6.04
N GLN A 102 -12.34 -6.75 6.11
CA GLN A 102 -13.66 -6.18 5.84
C GLN A 102 -14.09 -6.42 4.38
N LEU A 103 -13.18 -6.26 3.44
CA LEU A 103 -13.46 -6.54 2.02
C LEU A 103 -13.71 -8.03 1.77
N GLU A 104 -12.96 -8.94 2.41
CA GLU A 104 -13.19 -10.39 2.33
C GLU A 104 -14.61 -10.77 2.78
N MET A 105 -15.05 -10.18 3.89
CA MET A 105 -16.35 -10.50 4.48
C MET A 105 -17.53 -9.90 3.71
N HIS A 106 -17.43 -8.66 3.27
CA HIS A 106 -18.59 -7.89 2.81
C HIS A 106 -18.52 -7.44 1.34
N ALA A 107 -17.36 -7.42 0.72
CA ALA A 107 -17.18 -6.99 -0.67
C ALA A 107 -16.03 -7.71 -1.39
N PRO A 108 -16.02 -9.06 -1.47
CA PRO A 108 -14.91 -9.83 -2.04
C PRO A 108 -14.62 -9.48 -3.50
N GLN A 109 -15.61 -8.99 -4.27
CA GLN A 109 -15.44 -8.55 -5.63
C GLN A 109 -14.42 -7.41 -5.78
N VAL A 110 -14.18 -6.61 -4.74
CA VAL A 110 -13.16 -5.56 -4.74
C VAL A 110 -11.77 -6.19 -4.74
N LEU A 111 -11.54 -7.21 -3.92
CA LEU A 111 -10.26 -7.94 -3.89
C LEU A 111 -10.00 -8.68 -5.20
N GLU A 112 -11.02 -9.31 -5.78
CA GLU A 112 -10.94 -9.94 -7.11
C GLU A 112 -10.54 -8.92 -8.18
N LYS A 113 -11.12 -7.72 -8.13
CA LYS A 113 -10.76 -6.64 -9.05
C LYS A 113 -9.33 -6.13 -8.85
N LEU A 114 -8.85 -6.05 -7.62
CA LEU A 114 -7.45 -5.72 -7.32
C LEU A 114 -6.49 -6.81 -7.82
N GLN A 115 -6.86 -8.09 -7.74
CA GLN A 115 -6.07 -9.19 -8.32
C GLN A 115 -6.04 -9.11 -9.86
N GLU A 116 -7.15 -8.75 -10.51
CA GLU A 116 -7.20 -8.50 -11.95
C GLU A 116 -6.24 -7.36 -12.35
N LEU A 117 -6.28 -6.26 -11.60
CA LEU A 117 -5.35 -5.14 -11.78
C LEU A 117 -3.89 -5.56 -11.60
N ASN A 118 -3.59 -6.36 -10.55
CA ASN A 118 -2.25 -6.90 -10.30
C ASN A 118 -1.72 -7.75 -11.48
N ALA A 119 -2.59 -8.55 -12.09
CA ALA A 119 -2.23 -9.40 -13.23
C ALA A 119 -1.78 -8.61 -14.46
N THR A 120 -2.11 -7.32 -14.57
CA THR A 120 -1.64 -6.44 -15.65
C THR A 120 -0.13 -6.18 -15.60
N GLY A 121 0.49 -6.29 -14.42
CA GLY A 121 1.88 -5.93 -14.15
C GLY A 121 2.14 -4.42 -14.07
N CYS A 122 1.09 -3.60 -13.99
CA CYS A 122 1.16 -2.14 -13.90
C CYS A 122 0.82 -1.61 -12.51
N VAL A 123 0.60 -2.50 -11.55
CA VAL A 123 0.17 -2.17 -10.19
C VAL A 123 1.21 -2.61 -9.17
N GLU A 124 1.41 -1.81 -8.14
CA GLU A 124 2.24 -2.12 -6.98
C GLU A 124 1.39 -2.02 -5.71
N PHE A 125 1.57 -3.00 -4.81
CA PHE A 125 1.00 -2.96 -3.48
C PHE A 125 2.07 -2.60 -2.46
N LEU A 126 1.70 -1.71 -1.52
CA LEU A 126 2.60 -1.12 -0.54
C LEU A 126 2.45 -1.82 0.81
N ALA A 127 3.51 -1.79 1.62
CA ALA A 127 3.41 -2.16 3.02
C ALA A 127 2.76 -1.03 3.82
N GLU A 128 1.99 -1.39 4.86
CA GLU A 128 1.48 -0.47 5.86
C GLU A 128 1.21 -1.23 7.19
N PRO A 129 0.91 -0.53 8.32
CA PRO A 129 0.44 -1.20 9.53
C PRO A 129 -0.86 -1.95 9.31
N TYR A 130 -0.94 -3.18 9.85
CA TYR A 130 -2.09 -4.08 9.66
C TYR A 130 -3.42 -3.48 10.12
N SER A 131 -3.42 -2.91 11.32
CA SER A 131 -4.59 -2.28 11.93
C SER A 131 -4.90 -0.87 11.40
N HIS A 132 -4.04 -0.31 10.54
CA HIS A 132 -4.02 1.13 10.23
C HIS A 132 -3.94 2.00 11.50
N GLY A 133 -3.24 1.49 12.50
CA GLY A 133 -3.10 2.08 13.82
C GLY A 133 -1.90 3.02 13.94
N LEU A 134 -1.61 3.37 15.19
CA LEU A 134 -0.55 4.30 15.56
C LEU A 134 0.65 3.57 16.19
N ALA A 135 0.88 2.30 15.87
CA ALA A 135 1.93 1.48 16.46
C ALA A 135 3.34 2.08 16.28
N SER A 136 3.58 2.83 15.19
CA SER A 136 4.83 3.57 14.97
C SER A 136 5.13 4.65 16.02
N LEU A 137 4.14 5.05 16.82
CA LEU A 137 4.26 6.02 17.92
C LEU A 137 4.43 5.36 19.28
N VAL A 138 4.41 4.03 19.34
CA VAL A 138 4.51 3.25 20.60
C VAL A 138 5.93 2.73 20.77
N ASN A 139 6.35 1.79 19.94
CA ASN A 139 7.69 1.23 19.93
C ASN A 139 7.97 0.50 18.61
N GLU A 140 9.25 0.18 18.40
CA GLU A 140 9.75 -0.46 17.17
C GLU A 140 9.14 -1.84 16.94
N ASP A 141 9.03 -2.66 17.98
CA ASP A 141 8.52 -4.03 17.90
C ASP A 141 7.05 -4.09 17.45
N SER A 142 6.20 -3.25 18.06
CA SER A 142 4.79 -3.17 17.70
C SER A 142 4.63 -2.72 16.25
N PHE A 143 5.38 -1.72 15.83
CA PHE A 143 5.35 -1.23 14.46
C PHE A 143 5.83 -2.29 13.46
N ALA A 144 6.96 -2.94 13.73
CA ALA A 144 7.51 -3.95 12.85
C ALA A 144 6.56 -5.15 12.67
N LYS A 145 5.85 -5.57 13.73
CA LYS A 145 4.88 -6.67 13.66
C LYS A 145 3.68 -6.33 12.81
N GLU A 146 3.10 -5.16 13.04
CA GLU A 146 1.99 -4.66 12.24
C GLU A 146 2.34 -4.66 10.74
N VAL A 147 3.50 -4.09 10.39
CA VAL A 147 3.96 -3.99 9.01
C VAL A 147 4.29 -5.36 8.39
N LYS A 148 5.02 -6.22 9.11
CA LYS A 148 5.37 -7.57 8.62
C LYS A 148 4.12 -8.43 8.38
N ARG A 149 3.15 -8.37 9.28
CA ARG A 149 1.89 -9.12 9.15
C ARG A 149 1.10 -8.68 7.91
N GLN A 150 0.97 -7.38 7.70
CA GLN A 150 0.30 -6.84 6.51
C GLN A 150 1.07 -7.20 5.23
N ALA A 151 2.39 -7.04 5.20
CA ALA A 151 3.21 -7.39 4.05
C ALA A 151 3.08 -8.88 3.67
N SER A 152 2.96 -9.76 4.66
CA SER A 152 2.70 -11.19 4.45
C SER A 152 1.34 -11.43 3.80
N LYS A 153 0.30 -10.72 4.26
CA LYS A 153 -1.04 -10.79 3.68
C LYS A 153 -1.07 -10.25 2.24
N ILE A 154 -0.37 -9.15 1.96
CA ILE A 154 -0.18 -8.64 0.58
C ILE A 154 0.50 -9.68 -0.32
N LYS A 155 1.54 -10.34 0.19
CA LYS A 155 2.24 -11.40 -0.56
C LYS A 155 1.32 -12.58 -0.86
N GLU A 156 0.48 -12.99 0.08
CA GLU A 156 -0.52 -14.04 -0.09
C GLU A 156 -1.51 -13.72 -1.20
N TYR A 157 -2.10 -12.51 -1.19
CA TYR A 157 -3.12 -12.10 -2.17
C TYR A 157 -2.56 -11.77 -3.55
N PHE A 158 -1.40 -11.13 -3.62
CA PHE A 158 -0.87 -10.53 -4.83
C PHE A 158 0.46 -11.12 -5.30
N GLY A 159 1.02 -12.10 -4.56
CA GLY A 159 2.19 -12.88 -4.96
C GLY A 159 3.52 -12.14 -4.85
N LYS A 160 3.54 -10.91 -4.34
CA LYS A 160 4.73 -10.08 -4.26
C LYS A 160 4.86 -9.43 -2.89
N GLU A 161 6.06 -9.49 -2.32
CA GLU A 161 6.37 -8.80 -1.08
C GLU A 161 6.60 -7.31 -1.33
N PRO A 162 5.98 -6.40 -0.56
CA PRO A 162 6.18 -4.97 -0.70
C PRO A 162 7.63 -4.56 -0.36
N THR A 163 8.18 -3.60 -1.10
CA THR A 163 9.52 -3.03 -0.83
C THR A 163 9.46 -1.55 -0.48
N VAL A 164 8.30 -0.93 -0.51
CA VAL A 164 8.05 0.45 -0.13
C VAL A 164 6.97 0.50 0.94
N LEU A 165 7.23 1.27 1.98
CA LEU A 165 6.34 1.44 3.13
C LEU A 165 5.54 2.74 3.00
N ARG A 166 4.26 2.67 3.32
CA ARG A 166 3.38 3.80 3.59
C ARG A 166 2.83 3.62 4.99
N ASN A 167 3.26 4.41 5.96
CA ASN A 167 2.72 4.34 7.31
C ASN A 167 1.30 4.94 7.38
N SER A 168 0.52 4.54 8.37
CA SER A 168 -0.83 5.07 8.62
C SER A 168 -0.81 6.59 8.52
N SER A 169 -1.73 7.14 7.72
CA SER A 169 -1.88 8.58 7.50
C SER A 169 -0.59 9.33 7.11
N LEU A 170 0.34 8.64 6.41
CA LEU A 170 1.67 9.17 6.03
C LEU A 170 2.50 9.65 7.22
N ILE A 171 2.24 9.13 8.44
CA ILE A 171 3.00 9.47 9.64
C ILE A 171 4.48 9.11 9.43
N TYR A 172 5.34 10.09 9.68
CA TYR A 172 6.78 9.96 9.48
C TYR A 172 7.57 10.83 10.47
N SER A 173 8.71 10.32 10.90
CA SER A 173 9.85 11.03 11.48
C SER A 173 11.13 10.30 11.06
N ASP A 174 12.30 10.89 11.32
CA ASP A 174 13.57 10.24 11.00
C ASP A 174 13.73 8.90 11.76
N ASP A 175 13.24 8.82 13.01
CA ASP A 175 13.25 7.57 13.80
C ASP A 175 12.37 6.49 13.17
N ILE A 176 11.16 6.85 12.69
CA ILE A 176 10.29 5.92 11.94
C ILE A 176 10.96 5.50 10.63
N GLY A 177 11.67 6.42 9.98
CA GLY A 177 12.47 6.12 8.79
C GLY A 177 13.59 5.12 9.08
N LEU A 178 14.27 5.23 10.21
CA LEU A 178 15.28 4.26 10.64
C LEU A 178 14.67 2.87 10.82
N GLN A 179 13.53 2.77 11.52
CA GLN A 179 12.81 1.51 11.71
C GLN A 179 12.41 0.88 10.37
N ALA A 180 11.88 1.69 9.42
CA ALA A 180 11.56 1.22 8.07
C ALA A 180 12.78 0.66 7.32
N SER A 181 13.93 1.33 7.44
CA SER A 181 15.18 0.85 6.87
C SER A 181 15.68 -0.45 7.50
N GLN A 182 15.55 -0.61 8.81
CA GLN A 182 15.90 -1.83 9.54
C GLN A 182 14.99 -3.01 9.15
N MET A 183 13.73 -2.75 8.85
CA MET A 183 12.81 -3.75 8.26
C MET A 183 13.15 -4.11 6.81
N GLY A 184 14.09 -3.43 6.16
CA GLY A 184 14.56 -3.74 4.80
C GLY A 184 13.81 -3.01 3.68
N PHE A 185 13.01 -2.00 3.97
CA PHE A 185 12.35 -1.20 2.94
C PHE A 185 13.32 -0.31 2.16
N GLU A 186 13.13 -0.22 0.83
CA GLU A 186 13.92 0.62 -0.08
C GLU A 186 13.44 2.08 -0.09
N GLY A 187 12.19 2.31 0.27
CA GLY A 187 11.58 3.63 0.28
C GLY A 187 10.39 3.75 1.21
N MET A 188 10.06 4.99 1.56
CA MET A 188 8.90 5.34 2.37
C MET A 188 8.18 6.55 1.79
N LEU A 189 6.86 6.47 1.79
CA LEU A 189 5.98 7.56 1.36
C LEU A 189 5.63 8.42 2.57
N THR A 190 5.73 9.74 2.41
CA THR A 190 5.42 10.70 3.48
C THR A 190 4.87 12.01 2.91
N GLU A 191 4.52 12.94 3.77
CA GLU A 191 3.93 14.23 3.41
C GLU A 191 5.01 15.24 3.02
N GLY A 192 4.74 16.02 1.97
CA GLY A 192 5.58 17.15 1.54
C GLY A 192 5.31 18.42 2.33
N ALA A 193 5.34 18.34 3.67
CA ALA A 193 4.98 19.46 4.55
C ALA A 193 5.91 20.66 4.38
N LYS A 194 5.33 21.84 4.14
CA LYS A 194 6.06 23.06 3.81
C LYS A 194 7.02 23.49 4.95
N HIS A 195 6.64 23.30 6.20
CA HIS A 195 7.46 23.66 7.35
C HIS A 195 8.72 22.81 7.48
N VAL A 196 8.68 21.55 6.97
CA VAL A 196 9.84 20.64 6.90
C VAL A 196 10.67 20.93 5.65
N LEU A 197 10.02 21.12 4.52
CA LEU A 197 10.71 21.39 3.24
C LEU A 197 11.43 22.75 3.23
N GLY A 198 10.87 23.77 3.89
CA GLY A 198 11.39 25.14 3.81
C GLY A 198 11.41 25.63 2.36
N TRP A 199 12.61 25.77 1.79
CA TRP A 199 12.82 26.17 0.38
C TRP A 199 12.92 24.99 -0.59
N LYS A 200 13.01 23.75 -0.07
CA LYS A 200 13.11 22.53 -0.89
C LYS A 200 11.76 22.23 -1.57
N SER A 201 11.82 21.57 -2.73
CA SER A 201 10.62 21.11 -3.45
C SER A 201 10.26 19.69 -3.09
N PRO A 202 8.97 19.29 -3.01
CA PRO A 202 8.55 17.91 -2.84
C PRO A 202 8.79 17.03 -4.09
N HIS A 203 9.19 17.61 -5.20
CA HIS A 203 9.33 16.94 -6.48
C HIS A 203 10.70 16.29 -6.72
N TYR A 204 11.44 16.06 -5.63
CA TYR A 204 12.70 15.33 -5.63
C TYR A 204 12.61 14.11 -4.71
N ILE A 205 13.50 13.14 -4.95
CA ILE A 205 13.72 12.07 -3.98
C ILE A 205 14.73 12.55 -2.95
N TYR A 206 14.37 12.40 -1.69
CA TYR A 206 15.27 12.61 -0.56
C TYR A 206 15.66 11.27 0.06
N HIS A 207 16.50 11.29 1.09
CA HIS A 207 16.77 10.14 1.95
C HIS A 207 16.72 10.55 3.42
N CYS A 208 16.45 9.58 4.28
CA CYS A 208 16.45 9.76 5.72
C CYS A 208 17.90 10.04 6.19
N PRO A 209 18.17 11.09 7.00
CA PRO A 209 19.52 11.44 7.43
C PRO A 209 20.23 10.31 8.20
N ILE A 210 19.50 9.62 9.07
CA ILE A 210 20.02 8.53 9.92
C ILE A 210 19.92 7.14 9.25
N ALA A 211 19.24 7.04 8.10
CA ALA A 211 19.12 5.83 7.28
C ALA A 211 19.28 6.18 5.79
N PRO A 212 20.52 6.49 5.30
CA PRO A 212 20.72 7.03 3.95
C PRO A 212 20.29 6.13 2.80
N ASN A 213 20.08 4.84 3.05
CA ASN A 213 19.59 3.88 2.05
C ASN A 213 18.06 3.98 1.84
N LEU A 214 17.32 4.52 2.82
CA LEU A 214 15.89 4.69 2.71
C LEU A 214 15.56 5.95 1.92
N LYS A 215 14.87 5.80 0.81
CA LYS A 215 14.40 6.90 -0.04
C LYS A 215 13.05 7.41 0.43
N LEU A 216 12.90 8.73 0.42
CA LEU A 216 11.67 9.41 0.81
C LEU A 216 10.98 9.98 -0.43
N LEU A 217 9.73 9.60 -0.64
CA LEU A 217 8.85 10.08 -1.69
C LEU A 217 7.80 10.97 -1.05
N LEU A 218 7.83 12.26 -1.37
CA LEU A 218 7.03 13.28 -0.70
C LEU A 218 5.75 13.57 -1.48
N ARG A 219 4.60 13.47 -0.82
CA ARG A 219 3.31 13.84 -1.41
C ARG A 219 3.31 15.31 -1.82
N ASP A 220 2.88 15.61 -3.04
CA ASP A 220 2.52 16.98 -3.40
C ASP A 220 1.14 17.30 -2.82
N ILE A 221 1.13 18.22 -1.84
CA ILE A 221 -0.08 18.62 -1.12
C ILE A 221 -1.08 19.24 -2.08
N ARG A 222 -0.64 20.25 -2.86
CA ARG A 222 -1.52 21.04 -3.71
C ARG A 222 -2.16 20.19 -4.80
N LEU A 223 -1.33 19.49 -5.56
CA LEU A 223 -1.81 18.67 -6.69
C LEU A 223 -2.69 17.50 -6.22
N SER A 224 -2.41 16.91 -5.05
CA SER A 224 -3.25 15.87 -4.48
C SER A 224 -4.59 16.42 -3.99
N ASP A 225 -4.58 17.55 -3.27
CA ASP A 225 -5.78 18.18 -2.70
C ASP A 225 -6.67 18.81 -3.79
N ASP A 226 -6.11 19.26 -4.92
CA ASP A 226 -6.88 19.72 -6.06
C ASP A 226 -7.83 18.66 -6.60
N ILE A 227 -7.39 17.39 -6.59
CA ILE A 227 -8.21 16.26 -6.98
C ILE A 227 -9.10 15.78 -5.83
N SER A 228 -8.51 15.50 -4.66
CA SER A 228 -9.21 14.80 -3.58
C SER A 228 -10.21 15.67 -2.82
N LEU A 229 -9.93 16.98 -2.67
CA LEU A 229 -10.72 17.89 -1.86
C LEU A 229 -11.44 18.97 -2.66
N ARG A 230 -10.82 19.48 -3.72
CA ARG A 230 -11.32 20.70 -4.42
C ARG A 230 -12.01 20.43 -5.76
N PHE A 231 -11.89 19.22 -6.32
CA PHE A 231 -12.33 18.88 -7.67
C PHE A 231 -13.77 19.30 -7.99
N ASN A 232 -14.72 19.10 -7.08
CA ASN A 232 -16.13 19.45 -7.24
C ASN A 232 -16.53 20.76 -6.53
N ASN A 233 -15.55 21.56 -6.09
CA ASN A 233 -15.80 22.83 -5.41
C ASN A 233 -15.90 23.98 -6.43
N SER A 234 -17.12 24.38 -6.78
CA SER A 234 -17.37 25.49 -7.74
C SER A 234 -16.89 26.87 -7.27
N SER A 235 -16.56 27.02 -5.98
CA SER A 235 -16.01 28.26 -5.43
C SER A 235 -14.48 28.30 -5.48
N TRP A 236 -13.85 27.23 -5.91
CA TRP A 236 -12.40 27.19 -6.06
C TRP A 236 -11.99 27.79 -7.41
N ASP A 237 -10.96 28.65 -7.41
CA ASP A 237 -10.50 29.37 -8.61
C ASP A 237 -10.02 28.43 -9.74
N GLY A 238 -9.61 27.20 -9.41
CA GLY A 238 -9.21 26.17 -10.38
C GLY A 238 -10.37 25.35 -10.96
N TYR A 239 -11.62 25.60 -10.54
CA TYR A 239 -12.78 24.89 -11.04
C TYR A 239 -13.26 25.42 -12.41
N PRO A 240 -13.64 24.56 -13.36
CA PRO A 240 -13.54 23.08 -13.35
C PRO A 240 -12.12 22.62 -13.70
N LEU A 241 -11.62 21.60 -12.99
CA LEU A 241 -10.31 21.01 -13.25
C LEU A 241 -10.39 19.99 -14.39
N PHE A 242 -9.65 20.25 -15.48
CA PHE A 242 -9.51 19.34 -16.61
C PHE A 242 -8.15 18.62 -16.60
N ALA A 243 -8.09 17.41 -17.15
CA ALA A 243 -6.87 16.60 -17.19
C ALA A 243 -5.72 17.28 -17.96
N ASP A 244 -6.01 17.97 -19.05
CA ASP A 244 -5.02 18.70 -19.82
C ASP A 244 -4.47 19.91 -19.05
N THR A 245 -5.33 20.66 -18.33
CA THR A 245 -4.91 21.76 -17.47
C THR A 245 -4.01 21.26 -16.35
N TYR A 246 -4.42 20.20 -15.67
CA TYR A 246 -3.65 19.57 -14.60
C TYR A 246 -2.27 19.07 -15.06
N ILE A 247 -2.22 18.41 -16.20
CA ILE A 247 -0.97 17.93 -16.80
C ILE A 247 -0.10 19.10 -17.31
N ASN A 248 -0.71 20.19 -17.81
CA ASN A 248 0.03 21.38 -18.20
C ASN A 248 0.70 22.06 -17.00
N GLU A 249 0.06 22.10 -15.83
CA GLU A 249 0.67 22.60 -14.60
C GLU A 249 1.88 21.74 -14.19
N ILE A 250 1.74 20.41 -14.23
CA ILE A 250 2.87 19.51 -13.96
C ILE A 250 4.00 19.71 -14.98
N ALA A 251 3.67 19.88 -16.25
CA ALA A 251 4.66 20.14 -17.30
C ALA A 251 5.40 21.48 -17.11
N ALA A 252 4.73 22.49 -16.55
CA ALA A 252 5.28 23.81 -16.29
C ALA A 252 6.21 23.87 -15.06
N LEU A 253 6.23 22.88 -14.20
CA LEU A 253 7.19 22.78 -13.09
C LEU A 253 8.63 22.87 -13.62
N PRO A 254 9.62 23.33 -12.80
CA PRO A 254 11.03 23.33 -13.18
C PRO A 254 11.49 22.00 -13.77
N GLN A 255 12.35 22.05 -14.78
CA GLN A 255 12.75 20.84 -15.52
C GLN A 255 13.56 19.86 -14.67
N GLU A 256 14.21 20.35 -13.63
CA GLU A 256 14.99 19.58 -12.66
C GLU A 256 14.11 18.76 -11.73
N GLU A 257 12.85 19.17 -11.53
CA GLU A 257 11.87 18.48 -10.71
C GLU A 257 11.31 17.27 -11.45
N GLN A 258 11.60 16.08 -10.94
CA GLN A 258 11.45 14.85 -11.70
C GLN A 258 10.26 14.01 -11.30
N ILE A 259 9.80 14.12 -10.05
CA ILE A 259 8.80 13.22 -9.46
C ILE A 259 7.65 14.03 -8.88
N ILE A 260 6.46 13.63 -9.22
CA ILE A 260 5.23 14.19 -8.67
C ILE A 260 4.46 13.05 -8.00
N ASN A 261 4.47 13.03 -6.67
CA ASN A 261 3.76 12.03 -5.89
C ASN A 261 2.35 12.52 -5.56
N ILE A 262 1.35 11.85 -6.10
CA ILE A 262 -0.08 12.14 -5.91
C ILE A 262 -0.68 11.04 -5.04
N PHE A 263 -1.21 11.46 -3.90
CA PHE A 263 -1.85 10.56 -2.94
C PHE A 263 -3.26 10.99 -2.62
N MET A 264 -4.15 10.02 -2.51
CA MET A 264 -5.48 10.18 -1.96
C MET A 264 -6.05 8.84 -1.50
N GLU A 265 -7.06 8.88 -0.66
CA GLU A 265 -7.89 7.71 -0.39
C GLU A 265 -8.66 7.34 -1.67
N LEU A 266 -8.83 6.05 -1.95
CA LEU A 266 -9.61 5.62 -3.11
C LEU A 266 -11.08 6.05 -3.01
N SER A 267 -11.59 6.17 -1.79
CA SER A 267 -12.92 6.70 -1.45
C SER A 267 -13.14 8.13 -1.96
N ALA A 268 -12.08 8.89 -2.22
CA ALA A 268 -12.21 10.20 -2.85
C ALA A 268 -12.91 10.12 -4.22
N LEU A 269 -12.75 9.01 -4.93
CA LEU A 269 -13.37 8.78 -6.24
C LEU A 269 -14.77 8.15 -6.08
N GLY A 270 -15.76 8.94 -5.86
CA GLY A 270 -17.17 8.51 -5.75
C GLY A 270 -17.86 8.91 -4.45
N ILE A 271 -17.13 9.05 -3.33
CA ILE A 271 -17.67 9.53 -2.06
C ILE A 271 -17.36 11.02 -1.86
N ALA A 272 -16.08 11.39 -1.68
CA ALA A 272 -15.71 12.79 -1.49
C ALA A 272 -15.94 13.62 -2.76
N GLN A 273 -15.61 13.07 -3.90
CA GLN A 273 -15.90 13.63 -5.22
C GLN A 273 -16.94 12.74 -5.91
N PRO A 274 -18.23 13.14 -5.96
CA PRO A 274 -19.29 12.31 -6.53
C PRO A 274 -18.99 11.92 -7.98
N LEU A 275 -19.39 10.74 -8.41
CA LEU A 275 -19.20 10.29 -9.82
C LEU A 275 -19.83 11.26 -10.84
N SER A 276 -20.90 11.96 -10.45
CA SER A 276 -21.54 13.01 -11.26
C SER A 276 -20.66 14.23 -11.53
N SER A 277 -19.54 14.39 -10.81
CA SER A 277 -18.54 15.44 -11.07
C SER A 277 -17.65 15.13 -12.28
N ASN A 278 -17.80 13.98 -12.92
CA ASN A 278 -16.94 13.46 -13.98
C ASN A 278 -15.48 13.20 -13.54
N ILE A 279 -15.25 12.93 -12.25
CA ILE A 279 -13.92 12.65 -11.72
C ILE A 279 -13.26 11.45 -12.43
N LEU A 280 -14.01 10.41 -12.77
CA LEU A 280 -13.47 9.25 -13.48
C LEU A 280 -13.06 9.58 -14.91
N GLU A 281 -13.79 10.45 -15.61
CA GLU A 281 -13.42 10.90 -16.97
C GLU A 281 -12.16 11.76 -16.94
N PHE A 282 -11.98 12.58 -15.88
CA PHE A 282 -10.72 13.28 -15.64
C PHE A 282 -9.55 12.28 -15.52
N PHE A 283 -9.68 11.22 -14.70
CA PHE A 283 -8.65 10.20 -14.55
C PHE A 283 -8.36 9.48 -15.88
N LYS A 284 -9.39 9.03 -16.60
CA LYS A 284 -9.24 8.34 -17.88
C LYS A 284 -8.46 9.15 -18.92
N ALA A 285 -8.59 10.47 -18.89
CA ALA A 285 -7.88 11.38 -19.80
C ALA A 285 -6.39 11.59 -19.43
N LEU A 286 -6.00 11.39 -18.14
CA LEU A 286 -4.65 11.67 -17.66
C LEU A 286 -3.53 10.97 -18.43
N PRO A 287 -3.61 9.65 -18.77
CA PRO A 287 -2.52 8.98 -19.45
C PRO A 287 -2.19 9.57 -20.82
N GLU A 288 -3.20 9.94 -21.57
CA GLU A 288 -3.00 10.50 -22.91
C GLU A 288 -2.47 11.94 -22.85
N CYS A 289 -3.02 12.78 -21.95
CA CYS A 289 -2.52 14.14 -21.71
C CYS A 289 -1.05 14.10 -21.25
N ALA A 290 -0.69 13.19 -20.35
CA ALA A 290 0.68 13.02 -19.86
C ALA A 290 1.63 12.57 -20.99
N ARG A 291 1.21 11.62 -21.83
CA ARG A 291 2.00 11.13 -22.99
C ARG A 291 2.32 12.25 -23.95
N GLN A 292 1.35 13.11 -24.25
CA GLN A 292 1.54 14.27 -25.14
C GLN A 292 2.58 15.26 -24.62
N LYS A 293 2.78 15.32 -23.29
CA LYS A 293 3.78 16.19 -22.64
C LYS A 293 5.09 15.47 -22.33
N GLY A 294 5.21 14.18 -22.66
CA GLY A 294 6.40 13.37 -22.33
C GLY A 294 6.54 13.07 -20.82
N ILE A 295 5.43 13.11 -20.07
CA ILE A 295 5.38 12.79 -18.63
C ILE A 295 5.04 11.32 -18.50
N THR A 296 5.77 10.56 -17.67
CA THR A 296 5.57 9.11 -17.48
C THR A 296 4.87 8.80 -16.17
N PHE A 297 4.39 7.55 -16.03
CA PHE A 297 3.91 7.00 -14.77
C PHE A 297 4.86 5.92 -14.27
N SER A 298 5.14 5.90 -12.98
CA SER A 298 5.96 4.87 -12.34
C SER A 298 5.46 4.54 -10.95
N THR A 299 5.67 3.31 -10.54
CA THR A 299 5.36 2.87 -9.19
C THR A 299 6.47 3.28 -8.20
N PRO A 300 6.18 3.37 -6.88
CA PRO A 300 7.16 3.77 -5.88
C PRO A 300 8.45 2.95 -5.90
N SER A 301 8.36 1.60 -6.01
CA SER A 301 9.54 0.75 -6.07
C SER A 301 10.37 0.94 -7.35
N GLU A 302 9.72 1.21 -8.48
CA GLU A 302 10.45 1.55 -9.72
C GLU A 302 11.22 2.86 -9.59
N ILE A 303 10.62 3.86 -8.93
CA ILE A 303 11.25 5.14 -8.65
C ILE A 303 12.45 4.93 -7.72
N CYS A 304 12.27 4.19 -6.62
CA CYS A 304 13.35 3.89 -5.69
C CYS A 304 14.53 3.18 -6.37
N LYS A 305 14.28 2.30 -7.33
CA LYS A 305 15.34 1.58 -8.08
C LYS A 305 16.03 2.44 -9.13
N LYS A 306 15.29 3.29 -9.84
CA LYS A 306 15.80 4.03 -11.00
C LYS A 306 16.45 5.37 -10.66
N MET A 307 15.99 6.04 -9.60
CA MET A 307 16.37 7.41 -9.31
C MET A 307 17.19 7.51 -8.03
N LYS A 308 18.14 8.45 -8.02
CA LYS A 308 18.99 8.73 -6.86
C LYS A 308 18.37 9.86 -6.03
N SER A 309 18.57 9.83 -4.73
CA SER A 309 18.23 10.97 -3.88
C SER A 309 19.13 12.17 -4.18
N VAL A 310 18.53 13.37 -4.09
CA VAL A 310 19.27 14.63 -4.29
C VAL A 310 19.95 15.12 -3.00
N GLY A 311 19.55 14.58 -1.84
CA GLY A 311 20.07 14.95 -0.54
C GLY A 311 19.20 14.41 0.60
N GLU A 312 19.56 14.78 1.80
CA GLU A 312 18.82 14.41 3.01
C GLU A 312 17.62 15.33 3.26
N LEU A 313 16.58 14.78 3.88
CA LEU A 313 15.47 15.53 4.45
C LEU A 313 15.40 15.22 5.94
N ASN A 314 15.67 16.22 6.77
CA ASN A 314 15.64 16.10 8.21
C ASN A 314 14.21 16.36 8.73
N VAL A 315 13.63 15.37 9.40
CA VAL A 315 12.26 15.39 9.94
C VAL A 315 12.31 14.93 11.40
N PRO A 316 12.78 15.80 12.31
CA PRO A 316 12.94 15.45 13.73
C PRO A 316 11.62 15.29 14.46
N ASP A 317 10.58 16.04 14.05
CA ASP A 317 9.25 16.01 14.64
C ASP A 317 8.31 15.19 13.77
N ILE A 318 7.34 14.51 14.40
CA ILE A 318 6.43 13.63 13.70
C ILE A 318 5.45 14.44 12.84
N LEU A 319 5.38 14.11 11.55
CA LEU A 319 4.43 14.70 10.61
C LEU A 319 3.40 13.69 10.10
N SER A 320 2.30 14.20 9.54
CA SER A 320 1.25 13.43 8.86
C SER A 320 0.65 14.23 7.70
N TRP A 321 -0.26 13.62 6.92
CA TRP A 321 -0.95 14.34 5.84
C TRP A 321 -2.25 15.04 6.27
N VAL A 322 -2.72 14.75 7.50
CA VAL A 322 -4.04 15.20 7.97
C VAL A 322 -3.95 16.59 8.58
N ASP A 323 -4.99 17.39 8.31
CA ASP A 323 -5.21 18.76 8.76
C ASP A 323 -4.07 19.75 8.35
N GLU A 324 -4.16 21.01 8.76
CA GLU A 324 -3.20 22.06 8.34
C GLU A 324 -1.87 21.98 9.07
N GLU A 325 -1.89 21.55 10.32
CA GLU A 325 -0.69 21.45 11.17
C GLU A 325 0.27 20.36 10.69
N ARG A 326 -0.24 19.36 9.97
CA ARG A 326 0.58 18.23 9.46
C ARG A 326 1.34 17.50 10.56
N ASP A 327 0.74 17.36 11.73
CA ASP A 327 1.29 16.67 12.89
C ASP A 327 0.38 15.50 13.33
N VAL A 328 0.58 14.97 14.55
CA VAL A 328 -0.23 13.88 15.11
C VAL A 328 -1.39 14.35 15.99
N SER A 329 -1.64 15.65 16.05
CA SER A 329 -2.71 16.21 16.87
C SER A 329 -4.14 15.78 16.48
N PRO A 330 -4.43 15.33 15.25
CA PRO A 330 -5.72 14.71 14.92
C PRO A 330 -6.05 13.48 15.77
N TRP A 331 -5.04 12.77 16.26
CA TRP A 331 -5.18 11.53 17.05
C TRP A 331 -4.74 11.63 18.49
N LEU A 332 -3.82 12.56 18.83
CA LEU A 332 -3.21 12.70 20.16
C LEU A 332 -3.25 14.15 20.68
N GLY A 333 -4.08 15.00 20.07
CA GLY A 333 -4.11 16.44 20.37
C GLY A 333 -4.73 16.82 21.71
N ASN A 334 -5.64 16.01 22.26
CA ASN A 334 -6.30 16.28 23.52
C ASN A 334 -6.07 15.17 24.57
N GLN A 335 -6.52 15.42 25.80
CA GLN A 335 -6.30 14.47 26.90
C GLN A 335 -7.07 13.16 26.71
N MET A 336 -8.31 13.20 26.19
CA MET A 336 -9.12 12.00 25.94
C MET A 336 -8.40 11.04 24.99
N GLN A 337 -7.87 11.57 23.88
CA GLN A 337 -7.13 10.81 22.91
C GLN A 337 -5.88 10.16 23.50
N ARG A 338 -5.07 10.93 24.24
CA ARG A 338 -3.85 10.43 24.88
C ARG A 338 -4.15 9.38 25.95
N GLU A 339 -5.21 9.57 26.73
CA GLU A 339 -5.62 8.59 27.74
C GLU A 339 -6.06 7.27 27.11
N ALA A 340 -6.91 7.33 26.09
CA ALA A 340 -7.35 6.15 25.36
C ALA A 340 -6.17 5.40 24.71
N PHE A 341 -5.27 6.13 24.06
CA PHE A 341 -4.06 5.60 23.46
C PHE A 341 -3.16 4.90 24.49
N ASN A 342 -2.75 5.60 25.54
CA ASN A 342 -1.86 5.05 26.56
C ASN A 342 -2.48 3.83 27.25
N LYS A 343 -3.79 3.86 27.49
CA LYS A 343 -4.49 2.77 28.14
C LYS A 343 -4.60 1.53 27.26
N LEU A 344 -4.85 1.71 25.95
CA LEU A 344 -4.82 0.59 25.01
C LEU A 344 -3.44 -0.06 24.99
N TYR A 345 -2.41 0.70 24.70
CA TYR A 345 -1.06 0.15 24.52
C TYR A 345 -0.39 -0.30 25.83
N SER A 346 -0.94 0.03 26.99
CA SER A 346 -0.44 -0.50 28.28
C SER A 346 -0.56 -2.01 28.44
N VAL A 347 -1.36 -2.67 27.60
CA VAL A 347 -1.53 -4.14 27.65
C VAL A 347 -0.97 -4.84 26.42
N ALA A 348 -0.23 -4.14 25.55
CA ALA A 348 0.31 -4.68 24.32
C ALA A 348 1.10 -5.99 24.53
N ASP A 349 1.97 -6.00 25.56
CA ASP A 349 2.80 -7.15 25.89
C ASP A 349 1.97 -8.34 26.42
N ARG A 350 0.93 -8.05 27.22
CA ARG A 350 0.01 -9.08 27.72
C ARG A 350 -0.80 -9.71 26.58
N VAL A 351 -1.28 -8.91 25.62
CA VAL A 351 -1.96 -9.39 24.41
C VAL A 351 -1.04 -10.33 23.64
N ARG A 352 0.21 -9.93 23.46
CA ARG A 352 1.23 -10.73 22.75
C ARG A 352 1.49 -12.08 23.41
N ILE A 353 1.63 -12.10 24.74
CA ILE A 353 1.88 -13.32 25.51
C ILE A 353 0.66 -14.23 25.48
N ALA A 354 -0.53 -13.67 25.66
CA ALA A 354 -1.78 -14.43 25.67
C ALA A 354 -2.00 -15.20 24.37
N ASN A 355 -1.63 -14.62 23.25
CA ASN A 355 -1.77 -15.18 21.90
C ASN A 355 -3.13 -15.85 21.64
N ASP A 356 -4.19 -15.29 22.23
CA ASP A 356 -5.56 -15.76 22.03
C ASP A 356 -6.14 -15.14 20.77
N PRO A 357 -6.69 -15.94 19.81
CA PRO A 357 -7.17 -15.41 18.53
C PRO A 357 -8.24 -14.34 18.66
N ARG A 358 -9.13 -14.43 19.66
CA ARG A 358 -10.21 -13.43 19.87
C ARG A 358 -9.65 -12.15 20.45
N ILE A 359 -8.72 -12.25 21.39
CA ILE A 359 -8.03 -11.09 21.95
C ILE A 359 -7.19 -10.41 20.86
N ASN A 360 -6.50 -11.16 20.01
CA ASN A 360 -5.71 -10.62 18.92
C ASN A 360 -6.60 -9.87 17.89
N GLN A 361 -7.77 -10.45 17.55
CA GLN A 361 -8.72 -9.78 16.66
C GLN A 361 -9.26 -8.48 17.26
N ASP A 362 -9.68 -8.50 18.52
CA ASP A 362 -10.14 -7.29 19.21
C ASP A 362 -9.02 -6.25 19.30
N TRP A 363 -7.79 -6.68 19.56
CA TRP A 363 -6.61 -5.83 19.57
C TRP A 363 -6.39 -5.13 18.23
N ASP A 364 -6.45 -5.86 17.12
CA ASP A 364 -6.28 -5.30 15.77
C ASP A 364 -7.31 -4.20 15.48
N TYR A 365 -8.58 -4.45 15.82
CA TYR A 365 -9.67 -3.52 15.53
C TYR A 365 -9.67 -2.30 16.45
N LEU A 366 -9.29 -2.47 17.71
CA LEU A 366 -9.22 -1.37 18.66
C LEU A 366 -8.05 -0.42 18.39
N GLN A 367 -6.96 -0.89 17.77
CA GLN A 367 -5.82 -0.07 17.38
C GLN A 367 -6.10 0.91 16.22
N ALA A 368 -7.15 0.71 15.43
CA ALA A 368 -7.44 1.55 14.27
C ALA A 368 -7.41 3.04 14.63
N SER A 369 -6.59 3.80 13.91
CA SER A 369 -6.34 5.23 14.21
C SER A 369 -7.61 6.07 14.21
N ASN A 370 -8.62 5.67 13.45
CA ASN A 370 -9.92 6.32 13.39
C ASN A 370 -10.62 6.36 14.75
N ASN A 371 -10.44 5.33 15.60
CA ASN A 371 -11.02 5.31 16.95
C ASN A 371 -10.54 6.50 17.78
N PHE A 372 -9.26 6.86 17.66
CA PHE A 372 -8.70 8.05 18.34
C PHE A 372 -9.12 9.34 17.64
N ARG A 373 -9.21 9.35 16.31
CA ARG A 373 -9.61 10.53 15.55
C ARG A 373 -11.03 10.97 15.83
N PHE A 374 -11.97 10.06 16.11
CA PHE A 374 -13.34 10.41 16.50
C PHE A 374 -13.42 11.24 17.79
N MET A 375 -12.41 11.16 18.65
CA MET A 375 -12.30 11.92 19.90
C MET A 375 -11.69 13.31 19.71
N THR A 376 -11.30 13.71 18.48
CA THR A 376 -10.71 15.02 18.24
C THR A 376 -11.71 16.14 18.49
N THR A 377 -11.24 17.22 19.11
CA THR A 377 -11.98 18.47 19.31
C THR A 377 -11.60 19.54 18.29
N LYS A 378 -10.62 19.24 17.44
CA LYS A 378 -10.19 20.15 16.38
C LYS A 378 -11.15 20.09 15.19
N PRO A 379 -11.37 21.23 14.48
CA PRO A 379 -11.96 21.19 13.14
C PRO A 379 -11.02 20.43 12.18
N SER A 380 -11.58 19.68 11.25
CA SER A 380 -10.81 18.94 10.26
C SER A 380 -11.09 19.45 8.86
N ASN A 381 -10.03 19.69 8.08
CA ASN A 381 -10.11 20.11 6.67
C ASN A 381 -10.52 18.97 5.74
N VAL A 382 -10.31 17.73 6.17
CA VAL A 382 -10.57 16.50 5.37
C VAL A 382 -11.99 15.98 5.59
N GLY A 383 -12.76 16.66 6.47
CA GLY A 383 -14.02 16.15 6.97
C GLY A 383 -13.82 15.03 7.99
N LEU A 384 -14.71 14.93 8.94
CA LEU A 384 -14.72 13.86 9.93
C LEU A 384 -16.16 13.43 10.16
N ASP A 385 -16.51 12.31 9.53
CA ASP A 385 -17.73 11.60 9.89
C ASP A 385 -17.46 10.75 11.15
N ARG A 386 -18.17 11.04 12.23
CA ARG A 386 -18.08 10.30 13.48
C ARG A 386 -19.06 9.13 13.55
N GLY A 387 -19.79 8.87 12.46
CA GLY A 387 -20.77 7.79 12.43
C GLY A 387 -21.80 7.90 13.55
N ILE A 388 -21.85 6.89 14.43
CA ILE A 388 -22.83 6.83 15.54
C ILE A 388 -22.56 7.83 16.68
N TYR A 389 -21.42 8.50 16.70
CA TYR A 389 -21.03 9.35 17.81
C TYR A 389 -21.53 10.80 17.65
N SER A 390 -22.27 11.29 18.63
CA SER A 390 -22.80 12.65 18.64
C SER A 390 -21.75 13.73 18.97
N SER A 391 -20.63 13.33 19.60
CA SER A 391 -19.58 14.25 20.04
C SER A 391 -18.26 13.49 20.26
N PRO A 392 -17.12 14.22 20.34
CA PRO A 392 -15.83 13.63 20.74
C PRO A 392 -15.88 12.91 22.09
N PHE A 393 -16.61 13.48 23.04
CA PHE A 393 -16.79 12.89 24.37
C PHE A 393 -17.61 11.59 24.32
N ASP A 394 -18.61 11.54 23.48
CA ASP A 394 -19.42 10.34 23.27
C ASP A 394 -18.56 9.20 22.67
N ALA A 395 -17.73 9.52 21.69
CA ALA A 395 -16.76 8.56 21.14
C ALA A 395 -15.78 8.05 22.20
N PHE A 396 -15.23 8.97 23.00
CA PHE A 396 -14.33 8.62 24.10
C PHE A 396 -14.99 7.70 25.12
N THR A 397 -16.20 8.04 25.58
CA THR A 397 -16.93 7.23 26.56
C THR A 397 -17.21 5.84 26.07
N ASN A 398 -17.70 5.71 24.82
CA ASN A 398 -17.97 4.43 24.19
C ASN A 398 -16.71 3.57 24.10
N TYR A 399 -15.63 4.16 23.58
CA TYR A 399 -14.34 3.48 23.43
C TYR A 399 -13.77 3.03 24.79
N MET A 400 -13.82 3.90 25.81
CA MET A 400 -13.30 3.58 27.14
C MET A 400 -14.10 2.49 27.86
N ASN A 401 -15.40 2.37 27.61
CA ASN A 401 -16.21 1.27 28.13
C ASN A 401 -15.78 -0.06 27.47
N ILE A 402 -15.63 -0.09 26.14
CA ILE A 402 -15.12 -1.27 25.41
C ILE A 402 -13.72 -1.63 25.91
N LEU A 403 -12.85 -0.65 25.99
CA LEU A 403 -11.48 -0.84 26.48
C LEU A 403 -11.44 -1.35 27.92
N GLY A 404 -12.37 -0.90 28.78
CA GLY A 404 -12.51 -1.42 30.14
C GLY A 404 -12.80 -2.93 30.18
N ASP A 405 -13.69 -3.41 29.32
CA ASP A 405 -13.96 -4.84 29.20
C ASP A 405 -12.78 -5.60 28.60
N PHE A 406 -12.22 -5.09 27.51
CA PHE A 406 -11.05 -5.69 26.87
C PHE A 406 -9.88 -5.85 27.82
N LEU A 407 -9.54 -4.82 28.59
CA LEU A 407 -8.48 -4.86 29.59
C LEU A 407 -8.75 -5.90 30.69
N ASN A 408 -10.00 -5.98 31.16
CA ASN A 408 -10.38 -7.01 32.14
C ASN A 408 -10.17 -8.43 31.58
N ARG A 409 -10.53 -8.68 30.32
CA ARG A 409 -10.32 -9.97 29.67
C ARG A 409 -8.82 -10.29 29.54
N VAL A 410 -8.02 -9.35 29.03
CA VAL A 410 -6.56 -9.52 28.88
C VAL A 410 -5.90 -9.78 30.22
N ASN A 411 -6.23 -9.00 31.27
CA ASN A 411 -5.65 -9.17 32.60
C ASN A 411 -6.10 -10.47 33.29
N SER A 412 -7.28 -11.00 32.95
CA SER A 412 -7.77 -12.27 33.53
C SER A 412 -7.06 -13.52 32.98
N LEU A 413 -6.39 -13.41 31.81
CA LEU A 413 -5.66 -14.53 31.22
C LEU A 413 -4.40 -14.90 32.02
N HIS A 414 -3.73 -13.92 32.62
CA HIS A 414 -2.51 -14.12 33.41
C HIS A 414 -2.52 -13.21 34.64
N PRO A 415 -3.41 -13.48 35.63
CA PRO A 415 -3.62 -12.58 36.76
C PRO A 415 -2.44 -12.51 37.73
N GLU A 416 -1.59 -13.55 37.77
CA GLU A 416 -0.49 -13.68 38.73
C GLU A 416 0.86 -13.19 38.22
N MET A 417 0.95 -12.70 36.96
CA MET A 417 2.20 -12.18 36.41
C MET A 417 2.50 -10.79 36.93
N ASP A 418 3.61 -10.65 37.65
CA ASP A 418 4.22 -9.35 37.92
C ASP A 418 5.00 -8.83 36.72
N ASN A 419 5.45 -7.57 36.76
CA ASN A 419 6.14 -6.94 35.65
C ASN A 419 7.48 -7.61 35.32
N GLU A 420 8.20 -8.16 36.31
CA GLU A 420 9.47 -8.85 36.10
C GLU A 420 9.27 -10.18 35.39
N GLN A 421 8.21 -10.90 35.71
CA GLN A 421 7.83 -12.12 35.01
C GLN A 421 7.39 -11.82 33.58
N LEU A 422 6.65 -10.73 33.39
CA LEU A 422 6.21 -10.28 32.08
C LEU A 422 7.43 -9.98 31.17
N ASP A 423 8.43 -9.24 31.67
CA ASP A 423 9.66 -8.90 30.95
C ASP A 423 10.46 -10.15 30.56
N ASN A 424 10.55 -11.14 31.47
CA ASN A 424 11.21 -12.42 31.20
C ASN A 424 10.51 -13.23 30.13
N TYR A 425 9.17 -13.29 30.15
CA TYR A 425 8.39 -13.94 29.12
C TYR A 425 8.50 -13.23 27.77
N MET A 426 8.47 -11.90 27.77
CA MET A 426 8.66 -11.09 26.56
C MET A 426 10.01 -11.35 25.92
N THR A 427 11.08 -11.41 26.71
CA THR A 427 12.41 -11.77 26.23
C THR A 427 12.42 -13.16 25.59
N SER A 428 11.76 -14.13 26.21
CA SER A 428 11.65 -15.49 25.66
C SER A 428 10.86 -15.55 24.38
N VAL A 429 9.74 -14.82 24.31
CA VAL A 429 8.91 -14.74 23.09
C VAL A 429 9.69 -14.09 21.95
N THR A 430 10.40 -12.99 22.23
CA THR A 430 11.24 -12.31 21.22
C THR A 430 12.32 -13.25 20.67
N ASN A 431 13.03 -13.98 21.55
CA ASN A 431 14.06 -14.93 21.12
C ASN A 431 13.48 -16.06 20.24
N MET A 432 12.29 -16.56 20.58
CA MET A 432 11.61 -17.58 19.78
C MET A 432 11.15 -17.05 18.42
N GLU A 433 10.66 -15.82 18.36
CA GLU A 433 10.27 -15.16 17.11
C GLU A 433 11.48 -14.94 16.19
N GLU A 434 12.63 -14.53 16.73
CA GLU A 434 13.88 -14.42 15.98
C GLU A 434 14.34 -15.79 15.43
N GLU A 435 14.22 -16.84 16.22
CA GLU A 435 14.56 -18.20 15.77
C GLU A 435 13.63 -18.68 14.65
N ILE A 436 12.34 -18.40 14.75
CA ILE A 436 11.35 -18.68 13.69
C ILE A 436 11.72 -17.90 12.43
N GLU A 437 12.00 -16.61 12.52
CA GLU A 437 12.39 -15.79 11.38
C GLU A 437 13.65 -16.29 10.67
N MET A 438 14.64 -16.75 11.44
CA MET A 438 15.84 -17.37 10.87
C MET A 438 15.51 -18.67 10.12
N LYS A 439 14.64 -19.51 10.69
CA LYS A 439 14.20 -20.76 10.06
C LYS A 439 13.39 -20.50 8.79
N ASP A 440 12.52 -19.52 8.80
CA ASP A 440 11.73 -19.14 7.62
C ASP A 440 12.62 -18.62 6.48
N LYS A 441 13.66 -17.83 6.80
CA LYS A 441 14.67 -17.40 5.81
C LYS A 441 15.41 -18.61 5.22
N GLU A 442 15.74 -19.60 6.04
CA GLU A 442 16.39 -20.83 5.58
C GLU A 442 15.47 -21.69 4.72
N ILE A 443 14.19 -21.85 5.12
CA ILE A 443 13.16 -22.52 4.32
C ILE A 443 13.02 -21.84 2.96
N THR A 444 12.89 -20.53 2.91
CA THR A 444 12.80 -19.76 1.66
C THR A 444 14.02 -19.98 0.77
N ARG A 445 15.22 -20.01 1.35
CA ARG A 445 16.46 -20.30 0.63
C ARG A 445 16.51 -21.73 0.08
N LEU A 446 16.03 -22.70 0.84
CA LEU A 446 15.96 -24.09 0.43
C LEU A 446 14.92 -24.32 -0.67
N GLN A 447 13.76 -23.68 -0.57
CA GLN A 447 12.73 -23.69 -1.61
C GLN A 447 13.27 -23.09 -2.93
N ALA A 448 13.94 -21.95 -2.88
CA ALA A 448 14.55 -21.36 -4.08
C ALA A 448 15.64 -22.24 -4.71
N LYS A 449 16.35 -23.06 -3.91
CA LYS A 449 17.29 -24.06 -4.44
C LYS A 449 16.56 -25.23 -5.06
N LEU A 450 15.47 -25.69 -4.45
CA LEU A 450 14.62 -26.76 -4.94
C LEU A 450 14.04 -26.41 -6.31
N ASP A 451 13.46 -25.22 -6.45
CA ASP A 451 12.93 -24.70 -7.72
C ASP A 451 13.98 -24.63 -8.82
N LYS A 452 15.24 -24.30 -8.49
CA LYS A 452 16.33 -24.29 -9.46
C LYS A 452 16.66 -25.71 -9.93
N ILE A 453 16.74 -26.65 -8.98
CA ILE A 453 17.03 -28.06 -9.31
C ILE A 453 15.87 -28.66 -10.13
N GLU A 454 14.62 -28.38 -9.80
CA GLU A 454 13.47 -28.84 -10.55
C GLU A 454 13.50 -28.34 -12.00
N LYS A 455 13.81 -27.04 -12.21
CA LYS A 455 13.97 -26.45 -13.54
C LYS A 455 15.14 -27.08 -14.32
N GLU A 456 16.23 -27.44 -13.67
CA GLU A 456 17.36 -28.14 -14.30
C GLU A 456 16.97 -29.60 -14.67
N VAL A 457 16.28 -30.30 -13.78
CA VAL A 457 15.77 -31.65 -14.01
C VAL A 457 14.77 -31.66 -15.20
N GLU A 458 13.91 -30.66 -15.27
CA GLU A 458 12.94 -30.52 -16.37
C GLU A 458 13.66 -30.26 -17.71
N LYS A 459 14.66 -29.39 -17.73
CA LYS A 459 15.52 -29.19 -18.92
C LYS A 459 16.27 -30.44 -19.34
N LEU A 460 16.78 -31.23 -18.40
CA LEU A 460 17.45 -32.49 -18.68
C LEU A 460 16.47 -33.56 -19.21
N ARG A 461 15.24 -33.60 -18.69
CA ARG A 461 14.18 -34.47 -19.18
C ARG A 461 13.73 -34.08 -20.60
N GLU A 462 13.66 -32.81 -20.91
CA GLU A 462 13.36 -32.31 -22.27
C GLU A 462 14.49 -32.62 -23.26
N ALA A 463 15.76 -32.49 -22.83
CA ALA A 463 16.93 -32.84 -23.65
C ALA A 463 17.07 -34.34 -23.88
N GLN A 464 16.50 -35.20 -23.06
CA GLN A 464 16.49 -36.67 -23.19
C GLN A 464 15.29 -37.20 -23.98
N LYS A 465 14.33 -36.36 -24.41
CA LYS A 465 13.25 -36.81 -25.29
C LYS A 465 13.84 -37.15 -26.65
N PRO A 466 13.82 -38.43 -27.13
CA PRO A 466 14.39 -38.77 -28.41
C PRO A 466 13.63 -38.07 -29.52
N ALA A 467 14.38 -37.50 -30.47
CA ALA A 467 13.87 -36.91 -31.69
C ALA A 467 13.11 -38.00 -32.50
N LYS A 468 11.81 -38.15 -32.28
CA LYS A 468 10.93 -38.96 -33.10
C LYS A 468 10.34 -38.10 -34.19
N ALA A 469 10.68 -38.53 -35.45
CA ALA A 469 9.99 -38.27 -36.69
C ALA A 469 10.40 -37.06 -37.53
N ALA A 470 11.55 -37.19 -38.18
CA ALA A 470 11.72 -36.64 -39.51
C ALA A 470 12.32 -37.69 -40.42
N THR A 471 11.53 -38.72 -40.81
CA THR A 471 11.77 -39.54 -41.99
C THR A 471 10.51 -40.38 -42.27
N LYS A 472 9.72 -39.97 -43.25
CA LYS A 472 9.06 -40.81 -44.26
C LYS A 472 8.02 -39.97 -45.02
N LYS A 473 8.48 -39.37 -46.09
CA LYS A 473 7.71 -39.15 -47.32
C LYS A 473 8.57 -39.58 -48.46
N ALA A 474 8.31 -40.78 -49.00
CA ALA A 474 8.45 -41.09 -50.44
C ALA A 474 7.93 -42.48 -50.68
N ALA A 475 6.99 -42.58 -51.67
CA ALA A 475 6.66 -43.66 -52.59
C ALA A 475 6.05 -44.94 -51.92
N THR A 476 4.96 -45.54 -52.41
CA THR A 476 4.44 -45.71 -53.72
C THR A 476 3.05 -46.35 -53.69
N LYS A 477 2.29 -46.08 -54.76
CA LYS A 477 1.01 -46.66 -55.22
C LYS A 477 0.92 -48.21 -55.17
N LYS A 478 -0.26 -48.74 -54.73
CA LYS A 478 -1.19 -49.59 -55.57
C LYS A 478 -2.16 -50.32 -54.65
N ALA A 479 -3.42 -50.18 -54.97
CA ALA A 479 -4.55 -51.03 -54.57
C ALA A 479 -4.54 -52.38 -55.31
N PRO A 480 -5.44 -53.39 -55.16
CA PRO A 480 -6.79 -53.31 -54.55
C PRO A 480 -7.31 -54.56 -53.80
N ALA A 481 -8.43 -54.37 -53.14
CA ALA A 481 -9.65 -55.21 -53.12
C ALA A 481 -9.78 -56.46 -52.25
N LYS A 482 -10.92 -56.47 -51.57
CA LYS A 482 -11.92 -57.53 -51.26
C LYS A 482 -11.86 -58.20 -49.88
N THR A 483 -12.90 -58.00 -49.21
CA THR A 483 -14.15 -58.66 -48.85
C THR A 483 -14.31 -59.02 -47.38
N ALA A 484 -15.35 -58.45 -46.81
CA ALA A 484 -16.43 -59.03 -46.06
C ALA A 484 -16.12 -59.86 -44.77
N ALA A 485 -16.63 -59.41 -43.66
CA ALA A 485 -17.81 -59.95 -42.97
C ALA A 485 -17.91 -59.46 -41.51
N LYS A 486 -19.04 -58.88 -41.21
CA LYS A 486 -19.67 -58.83 -39.88
C LYS A 486 -20.19 -60.23 -39.53
N PRO A 487 -20.49 -60.64 -38.25
CA PRO A 487 -21.43 -59.95 -37.42
C PRO A 487 -21.30 -60.09 -35.86
N ALA A 488 -22.08 -59.23 -35.24
CA ALA A 488 -23.00 -59.43 -34.10
C ALA A 488 -22.48 -59.65 -32.67
N ALA A 489 -22.69 -58.66 -31.85
CA ALA A 489 -23.62 -58.53 -30.75
C ALA A 489 -23.68 -59.64 -29.66
N LYS A 490 -23.49 -59.22 -28.40
CA LYS A 490 -24.44 -59.52 -27.31
C LYS A 490 -24.06 -58.72 -26.03
N LYS A 491 -25.01 -57.95 -25.63
CA LYS A 491 -25.50 -57.54 -24.31
C LYS A 491 -25.31 -58.58 -23.19
N THR A 492 -25.11 -58.08 -21.97
CA THR A 492 -25.86 -58.27 -20.72
C THR A 492 -25.04 -57.67 -19.57
N THR A 493 -25.50 -56.61 -18.92
CA THR A 493 -26.40 -56.46 -17.76
C THR A 493 -25.90 -57.11 -16.46
N ASP A 494 -25.93 -56.21 -15.44
CA ASP A 494 -26.18 -56.41 -14.01
C ASP A 494 -25.03 -56.86 -13.07
N LYS A 495 -24.60 -56.04 -12.19
CA LYS A 495 -25.20 -55.64 -10.90
C LYS A 495 -24.52 -54.39 -10.36
#